data_4b87fc3ab3011576b76da7e7b68d8357
#
_entry.id   4b87fc3ab3011576b76da7e7b68d8357
#
_cell.length_a   1.000
_cell.length_b   1.000
_cell.length_c   1.000
_cell.angle_alpha   90.00
_cell.angle_beta   90.00
_cell.angle_gamma   90.00
#
_symmetry.space_group_name_H-M   'P 1'
#
loop_
_entity.id
_entity.type
_entity.pdbx_description
1 polymer ?
#
loop_
_entity_poly.entity_id
_entity_poly.type
_entity_poly.pdbx_seq_one_letter_code
_entity_poly.pdbx_strand_id
1 'polypeptide(L)'
;MEQYRIIKFLKVDGYERFAKIQMLGNENKNYKVHFSENDEYLEEKQISQKRKPGDVIGGNIYIDLAFCAKKADSDIMFSQNINNSVRVDAIVEVSRIEDEYTIYAKTNIIDDEILVEFERKVDCEIGDRILLDGSLELEIEE
;
A
#
# COMPACT_ATOMS: atom_id res chain seq x y z
N MET A 1 -3.65 0.75 -14.17
CA MET A 1 -2.59 0.22 -13.27
C MET A 1 -1.37 1.11 -13.37
N GLU A 2 -0.85 1.51 -12.22
CA GLU A 2 0.32 2.34 -12.16
C GLU A 2 1.61 1.52 -12.26
N GLN A 3 2.67 2.19 -12.71
CA GLN A 3 4.00 1.59 -12.73
C GLN A 3 4.92 2.37 -11.79
N TYR A 4 5.85 1.65 -11.18
CA TYR A 4 6.74 2.20 -10.16
C TYR A 4 8.17 1.73 -10.42
N ARG A 5 9.13 2.58 -10.05
CA ARG A 5 10.54 2.21 -10.02
C ARG A 5 10.92 1.86 -8.59
N ILE A 6 11.59 0.74 -8.42
CA ILE A 6 12.17 0.37 -7.12
C ILE A 6 13.37 1.26 -6.88
N ILE A 7 13.34 2.06 -5.81
CA ILE A 7 14.45 2.95 -5.45
C ILE A 7 15.45 2.20 -4.59
N LYS A 8 14.98 1.51 -3.57
CA LYS A 8 15.82 0.69 -2.70
C LYS A 8 14.96 -0.31 -1.92
N PHE A 9 15.58 -1.39 -1.47
CA PHE A 9 14.95 -2.29 -0.51
C PHE A 9 15.24 -1.81 0.90
N LEU A 10 14.20 -1.80 1.73
CA LEU A 10 14.30 -1.49 3.15
C LEU A 10 14.59 -2.77 3.93
N LYS A 11 14.02 -3.89 3.48
CA LYS A 11 14.21 -5.20 4.07
C LYS A 11 13.89 -6.26 3.02
N VAL A 12 14.67 -7.36 3.05
CA VAL A 12 14.44 -8.55 2.23
C VAL A 12 14.40 -9.75 3.17
N ASP A 13 13.33 -10.52 3.13
CA ASP A 13 13.13 -11.66 4.02
C ASP A 13 12.41 -12.77 3.25
N GLY A 14 13.19 -13.76 2.74
CA GLY A 14 12.64 -14.82 1.90
C GLY A 14 11.96 -14.25 0.66
N TYR A 15 10.67 -14.49 0.52
CA TYR A 15 9.86 -13.94 -0.58
C TYR A 15 9.37 -12.53 -0.32
N GLU A 16 9.56 -12.03 0.90
CA GLU A 16 9.00 -10.73 1.29
C GLU A 16 9.95 -9.60 0.95
N ARG A 17 9.39 -8.51 0.40
CA ARG A 17 10.12 -7.30 0.07
C ARG A 17 9.46 -6.10 0.70
N PHE A 18 10.27 -5.29 1.35
CA PHE A 18 9.88 -3.98 1.85
C PHE A 18 10.73 -2.98 1.09
N ALA A 19 10.10 -2.11 0.31
CA ALA A 19 10.82 -1.27 -0.63
C ALA A 19 10.30 0.15 -0.66
N LYS A 20 11.20 1.08 -0.94
CA LYS A 20 10.83 2.43 -1.36
C LYS A 20 10.66 2.42 -2.86
N ILE A 21 9.50 2.84 -3.33
CA ILE A 21 9.17 2.93 -4.74
C ILE A 21 8.79 4.35 -5.12
N GLN A 22 8.93 4.66 -6.40
CA GLN A 22 8.59 5.96 -6.96
C GLN A 22 7.68 5.75 -8.16
N MET A 23 6.58 6.50 -8.21
CA MET A 23 5.66 6.41 -9.34
C MET A 23 6.34 6.94 -10.61
N LEU A 24 6.25 6.19 -11.71
CA LEU A 24 6.75 6.65 -13.00
C LEU A 24 5.91 7.83 -13.49
N GLY A 25 6.61 8.85 -13.98
CA GLY A 25 5.96 10.07 -14.45
C GLY A 25 5.62 11.07 -13.36
N ASN A 26 5.86 10.73 -12.09
CA ASN A 26 5.64 11.68 -10.98
C ASN A 26 6.68 11.42 -9.86
N GLU A 27 7.82 12.06 -9.97
CA GLU A 27 8.94 11.88 -9.04
C GLU A 27 8.65 12.33 -7.62
N ASN A 28 7.59 13.11 -7.41
CA ASN A 28 7.19 13.55 -6.07
C ASN A 28 6.38 12.49 -5.32
N LYS A 29 5.90 11.46 -6.01
CA LYS A 29 5.14 10.37 -5.41
C LYS A 29 6.03 9.19 -5.09
N ASN A 30 6.46 9.12 -3.85
CA ASN A 30 7.32 8.07 -3.30
C ASN A 30 6.61 7.37 -2.16
N TYR A 31 6.68 6.04 -2.14
CA TYR A 31 5.99 5.23 -1.13
C TYR A 31 6.90 4.14 -0.60
N LYS A 32 6.66 3.73 0.65
CA LYS A 32 7.25 2.52 1.22
C LYS A 32 6.16 1.45 1.20
N VAL A 33 6.41 0.35 0.51
CA VAL A 33 5.44 -0.73 0.31
C VAL A 33 6.04 -2.08 0.61
N HIS A 34 5.15 -3.00 0.94
CA HIS A 34 5.46 -4.43 1.03
C HIS A 34 4.91 -5.14 -0.20
N PHE A 35 5.67 -6.08 -0.73
CA PHE A 35 5.20 -7.00 -1.75
C PHE A 35 5.92 -8.35 -1.64
N SER A 36 5.35 -9.37 -2.27
CA SER A 36 5.90 -10.72 -2.24
C SER A 36 6.41 -11.14 -3.62
N GLU A 37 7.54 -11.86 -3.65
CA GLU A 37 8.12 -12.46 -4.84
C GLU A 37 7.96 -13.98 -4.74
N ASN A 38 6.88 -14.51 -5.31
CA ASN A 38 6.49 -15.91 -5.10
C ASN A 38 6.72 -16.82 -6.33
N ASP A 39 7.28 -16.30 -7.39
CA ASP A 39 7.34 -16.98 -8.66
C ASP A 39 8.66 -17.68 -8.94
N GLU A 40 9.53 -17.83 -7.96
CA GLU A 40 10.72 -18.65 -8.05
C GLU A 40 10.85 -19.53 -6.81
N TYR A 41 11.54 -20.65 -6.97
CA TYR A 41 11.80 -21.55 -5.86
C TYR A 41 12.98 -21.05 -5.04
N LEU A 42 12.77 -20.91 -3.73
CA LEU A 42 13.84 -20.54 -2.80
C LEU A 42 14.08 -21.67 -1.82
N GLU A 43 15.36 -22.08 -1.70
CA GLU A 43 15.79 -22.98 -0.65
C GLU A 43 15.91 -22.21 0.68
N GLU A 44 16.02 -22.97 1.78
CA GLU A 44 16.17 -22.38 3.11
C GLU A 44 17.33 -21.36 3.12
N LYS A 45 17.06 -20.17 3.66
CA LYS A 45 18.02 -19.05 3.75
C LYS A 45 18.44 -18.43 2.41
N GLN A 46 17.91 -18.91 1.32
CA GLN A 46 18.16 -18.28 0.03
C GLN A 46 17.29 -17.02 -0.11
N ILE A 47 17.82 -16.00 -0.77
CA ILE A 47 17.12 -14.74 -1.04
C ILE A 47 16.84 -14.63 -2.53
N SER A 48 15.60 -14.27 -2.89
CA SER A 48 15.25 -14.00 -4.27
C SER A 48 16.08 -12.87 -4.85
N GLN A 49 16.56 -13.03 -6.07
CA GLN A 49 17.32 -12.04 -6.82
C GLN A 49 16.53 -11.51 -8.02
N LYS A 50 15.24 -11.81 -8.08
CA LYS A 50 14.44 -11.52 -9.28
C LYS A 50 14.35 -10.04 -9.60
N ARG A 51 14.13 -9.20 -8.58
CA ARG A 51 14.00 -7.75 -8.76
C ARG A 51 15.09 -7.01 -8.00
N LYS A 52 15.49 -5.87 -8.56
CA LYS A 52 16.61 -5.06 -8.05
C LYS A 52 16.22 -3.60 -8.03
N PRO A 53 16.91 -2.77 -7.23
CA PRO A 53 16.78 -1.32 -7.34
C PRO A 53 17.00 -0.86 -8.78
N GLY A 54 16.16 0.03 -9.24
CA GLY A 54 16.14 0.53 -10.62
C GLY A 54 15.13 -0.16 -11.52
N ASP A 55 14.68 -1.36 -11.16
CA ASP A 55 13.68 -2.09 -11.94
C ASP A 55 12.32 -1.40 -11.85
N VAL A 56 11.53 -1.55 -12.92
CA VAL A 56 10.16 -1.04 -13.00
C VAL A 56 9.20 -2.18 -12.77
N ILE A 57 8.23 -1.97 -11.89
CA ILE A 57 7.18 -2.93 -11.58
C ILE A 57 5.81 -2.27 -11.72
N GLY A 58 4.84 -3.04 -12.23
CA GLY A 58 3.45 -2.62 -12.28
C GLY A 58 2.64 -3.32 -11.21
N GLY A 59 1.64 -2.65 -10.67
CA GLY A 59 0.80 -3.26 -9.67
C GLY A 59 -0.23 -2.31 -9.10
N ASN A 60 -1.00 -2.83 -8.15
CA ASN A 60 -2.04 -2.09 -7.47
C ASN A 60 -1.65 -1.86 -6.02
N ILE A 61 -1.61 -0.60 -5.61
CA ILE A 61 -1.40 -0.23 -4.21
C ILE A 61 -2.72 -0.40 -3.46
N TYR A 62 -2.66 -0.97 -2.26
CA TYR A 62 -3.81 -1.06 -1.37
C TYR A 62 -3.33 -0.95 0.08
N ILE A 63 -4.29 -0.75 0.99
CA ILE A 63 -4.01 -0.70 2.43
C ILE A 63 -4.57 -1.96 3.05
N ASP A 64 -3.72 -2.72 3.73
CA ASP A 64 -4.09 -3.91 4.45
C ASP A 64 -3.93 -3.70 5.96
N LEU A 65 -4.52 -4.57 6.74
CA LEU A 65 -4.45 -4.51 8.21
C LEU A 65 -4.84 -3.13 8.74
N ALA A 66 -5.85 -2.52 8.12
CA ALA A 66 -6.30 -1.18 8.51
C ALA A 66 -6.97 -1.23 9.88
N PHE A 67 -6.72 -0.19 10.67
CA PHE A 67 -7.07 -0.15 12.08
C PHE A 67 -7.47 1.26 12.50
N CYS A 68 -8.12 1.38 13.67
CA CYS A 68 -8.47 2.66 14.27
C CYS A 68 -9.33 3.56 13.38
N ALA A 69 -10.28 2.96 12.63
CA ALA A 69 -11.16 3.72 11.75
C ALA A 69 -12.06 4.69 12.54
N LYS A 70 -11.89 6.00 12.30
CA LYS A 70 -12.68 7.06 12.92
C LYS A 70 -13.10 8.06 11.87
N LYS A 71 -14.32 8.60 12.01
CA LYS A 71 -14.76 9.69 11.13
C LYS A 71 -13.86 10.91 11.31
N ALA A 72 -13.53 11.57 10.22
CA ALA A 72 -12.67 12.75 10.21
C ALA A 72 -13.34 13.88 9.43
N ASP A 73 -13.08 15.12 9.88
CA ASP A 73 -13.60 16.32 9.21
C ASP A 73 -12.53 17.03 8.37
N SER A 74 -11.37 16.41 8.23
CA SER A 74 -10.22 16.97 7.50
C SER A 74 -10.17 16.45 6.08
N ASP A 75 -9.35 17.10 5.25
CA ASP A 75 -9.09 16.65 3.89
C ASP A 75 -8.38 15.29 3.87
N ILE A 76 -8.55 14.57 2.76
CA ILE A 76 -7.81 13.33 2.55
C ILE A 76 -6.30 13.62 2.59
N MET A 77 -5.56 12.72 3.22
CA MET A 77 -4.10 12.81 3.38
C MET A 77 -3.52 11.44 3.61
N PHE A 78 -2.21 11.32 3.44
CA PHE A 78 -1.48 10.16 3.95
C PHE A 78 -0.09 10.55 4.40
N SER A 79 0.49 9.74 5.28
CA SER A 79 1.87 9.90 5.69
C SER A 79 2.48 8.56 6.09
N GLN A 80 3.78 8.44 5.90
CA GLN A 80 4.58 7.29 6.33
C GLN A 80 5.77 7.81 7.12
N ASN A 81 5.53 8.15 8.37
CA ASN A 81 6.49 8.86 9.22
C ASN A 81 7.52 7.98 9.92
N ILE A 82 7.30 6.66 9.93
CA ILE A 82 8.23 5.73 10.59
C ILE A 82 9.28 5.29 9.56
N ASN A 83 10.55 5.51 9.89
CA ASN A 83 11.66 5.12 9.01
C ASN A 83 11.65 3.61 8.77
N ASN A 84 11.91 3.22 7.52
CA ASN A 84 12.01 1.84 7.08
C ASN A 84 10.74 1.01 7.36
N SER A 85 9.59 1.66 7.46
CA SER A 85 8.31 1.01 7.71
C SER A 85 7.33 1.30 6.60
N VAL A 86 6.51 0.29 6.27
CA VAL A 86 5.41 0.42 5.29
C VAL A 86 4.11 0.87 5.96
N ARG A 87 4.12 1.13 7.26
CA ARG A 87 2.95 1.67 7.97
C ARG A 87 2.56 3.00 7.38
N VAL A 88 1.26 3.22 7.28
CA VAL A 88 0.69 4.45 6.75
C VAL A 88 -0.41 4.95 7.67
N ASP A 89 -0.43 6.26 7.89
CA ASP A 89 -1.57 6.96 8.50
C ASP A 89 -2.26 7.72 7.38
N ALA A 90 -3.57 7.60 7.29
CA ALA A 90 -4.30 8.22 6.19
C ALA A 90 -5.69 8.67 6.59
N ILE A 91 -6.17 9.72 5.93
CA ILE A 91 -7.58 10.08 5.88
C ILE A 91 -8.03 9.77 4.46
N VAL A 92 -8.99 8.88 4.33
CA VAL A 92 -9.52 8.41 3.06
C VAL A 92 -10.99 8.75 2.94
N GLU A 93 -11.51 8.88 1.72
CA GLU A 93 -12.94 9.08 1.48
C GLU A 93 -13.54 7.81 0.90
N VAL A 94 -14.53 7.26 1.59
CA VAL A 94 -15.19 6.01 1.17
C VAL A 94 -15.91 6.23 -0.16
N SER A 95 -15.53 5.47 -1.19
CA SER A 95 -16.16 5.53 -2.51
C SER A 95 -17.09 4.35 -2.79
N ARG A 96 -16.79 3.17 -2.25
CA ARG A 96 -17.61 1.96 -2.34
C ARG A 96 -17.43 1.12 -1.10
N ILE A 97 -18.47 0.34 -0.76
CA ILE A 97 -18.41 -0.62 0.35
C ILE A 97 -18.58 -2.01 -0.25
N GLU A 98 -17.56 -2.86 -0.11
CA GLU A 98 -17.60 -4.24 -0.57
C GLU A 98 -18.31 -5.13 0.46
N ASP A 99 -17.87 -5.04 1.71
CA ASP A 99 -18.45 -5.74 2.86
C ASP A 99 -18.05 -5.03 4.17
N GLU A 100 -18.33 -5.67 5.31
CA GLU A 100 -18.05 -5.08 6.64
C GLU A 100 -16.57 -4.87 6.94
N TYR A 101 -15.67 -5.52 6.18
CA TYR A 101 -14.23 -5.46 6.39
C TYR A 101 -13.49 -4.77 5.26
N THR A 102 -14.17 -4.47 4.14
CA THR A 102 -13.51 -4.07 2.92
C THR A 102 -14.23 -2.90 2.26
N ILE A 103 -13.48 -1.83 1.99
CA ILE A 103 -13.98 -0.68 1.25
C ILE A 103 -13.04 -0.34 0.11
N TYR A 104 -13.54 0.46 -0.83
CA TYR A 104 -12.71 1.19 -1.80
C TYR A 104 -12.78 2.66 -1.44
N ALA A 105 -11.67 3.35 -1.55
CA ALA A 105 -11.57 4.73 -1.08
C ALA A 105 -10.70 5.58 -1.98
N LYS A 106 -11.03 6.86 -2.01
CA LYS A 106 -10.21 7.90 -2.63
C LYS A 106 -9.13 8.32 -1.65
N THR A 107 -7.91 8.45 -2.15
CA THR A 107 -6.74 8.84 -1.35
C THR A 107 -5.88 9.83 -2.12
N ASN A 108 -4.85 10.37 -1.44
CA ASN A 108 -3.78 11.13 -2.09
C ASN A 108 -2.63 10.25 -2.58
N ILE A 109 -2.76 8.94 -2.44
CA ILE A 109 -1.69 8.01 -2.82
C ILE A 109 -1.67 7.87 -4.34
N ILE A 110 -2.82 7.52 -4.94
CA ILE A 110 -2.97 7.48 -6.40
C ILE A 110 -4.28 8.17 -6.78
N ASP A 111 -4.45 8.47 -8.06
CA ASP A 111 -5.64 9.17 -8.56
C ASP A 111 -6.90 8.29 -8.58
N ASP A 112 -6.73 6.97 -8.69
CA ASP A 112 -7.82 6.01 -8.68
C ASP A 112 -8.17 5.62 -7.24
N GLU A 113 -9.34 4.98 -7.06
CA GLU A 113 -9.69 4.42 -5.75
C GLU A 113 -8.80 3.24 -5.42
N ILE A 114 -8.55 3.02 -4.13
CA ILE A 114 -7.76 1.88 -3.66
C ILE A 114 -8.60 1.01 -2.73
N LEU A 115 -8.22 -0.26 -2.65
CA LEU A 115 -8.81 -1.22 -1.72
C LEU A 115 -8.24 -0.95 -0.32
N VAL A 116 -9.12 -0.99 0.68
CA VAL A 116 -8.73 -0.92 2.10
C VAL A 116 -9.37 -2.08 2.83
N GLU A 117 -8.54 -2.93 3.41
CA GLU A 117 -9.00 -4.09 4.19
C GLU A 117 -8.76 -3.85 5.67
N PHE A 118 -9.82 -4.00 6.47
CA PHE A 118 -9.79 -3.77 7.91
C PHE A 118 -9.67 -5.07 8.67
N GLU A 119 -8.97 -5.03 9.80
CA GLU A 119 -8.88 -6.17 10.71
C GLU A 119 -10.17 -6.42 11.48
N ARG A 120 -10.99 -5.39 11.64
CA ARG A 120 -12.26 -5.43 12.35
C ARG A 120 -13.35 -4.84 11.49
N LYS A 121 -14.60 -5.17 11.80
CA LYS A 121 -15.75 -4.58 11.12
C LYS A 121 -15.69 -3.07 11.20
N VAL A 122 -15.94 -2.42 10.09
CA VAL A 122 -16.03 -0.98 10.01
C VAL A 122 -17.46 -0.57 9.70
N ASP A 123 -17.93 0.45 10.40
CA ASP A 123 -19.27 1.02 10.18
C ASP A 123 -19.08 2.39 9.53
N CYS A 124 -19.33 2.48 8.23
CA CYS A 124 -19.16 3.69 7.47
C CYS A 124 -20.16 3.74 6.31
N GLU A 125 -20.30 4.92 5.75
CA GLU A 125 -21.13 5.19 4.59
C GLU A 125 -20.31 5.77 3.45
N ILE A 126 -20.79 5.62 2.22
CA ILE A 126 -20.17 6.24 1.04
C ILE A 126 -20.13 7.76 1.26
N GLY A 127 -18.97 8.35 1.01
CA GLY A 127 -18.72 9.78 1.22
C GLY A 127 -18.11 10.12 2.57
N ASP A 128 -18.12 9.18 3.51
CA ASP A 128 -17.46 9.40 4.80
C ASP A 128 -15.96 9.54 4.62
N ARG A 129 -15.36 10.44 5.39
CA ARG A 129 -13.91 10.50 5.54
C ARG A 129 -13.52 9.79 6.82
N ILE A 130 -12.53 8.92 6.70
CA ILE A 130 -12.11 8.03 7.78
C ILE A 130 -10.62 8.18 8.00
N LEU A 131 -10.23 8.44 9.26
CA LEU A 131 -8.85 8.37 9.71
C LEU A 131 -8.54 6.90 10.04
N LEU A 132 -7.47 6.38 9.47
CA LEU A 132 -7.04 5.00 9.71
C LEU A 132 -5.52 4.90 9.68
N ASP A 133 -5.00 3.80 10.21
CA ASP A 133 -3.65 3.37 9.97
C ASP A 133 -3.67 1.97 9.35
N GLY A 134 -2.58 1.59 8.73
CA GLY A 134 -2.49 0.29 8.09
C GLY A 134 -1.13 0.05 7.50
N SER A 135 -1.03 -0.97 6.68
CA SER A 135 0.16 -1.35 5.94
C SER A 135 -0.04 -1.06 4.46
N LEU A 136 0.88 -0.34 3.85
CA LEU A 136 0.80 -0.05 2.43
C LEU A 136 1.40 -1.22 1.64
N GLU A 137 0.58 -1.83 0.81
CA GLU A 137 0.92 -3.03 0.07
C GLU A 137 0.91 -2.77 -1.42
N LEU A 138 1.74 -3.50 -2.14
CA LEU A 138 1.71 -3.51 -3.61
C LEU A 138 1.42 -4.93 -4.08
N GLU A 139 0.31 -5.12 -4.75
CA GLU A 139 0.01 -6.36 -5.45
C GLU A 139 0.60 -6.26 -6.85
N ILE A 140 1.68 -6.99 -7.07
CA ILE A 140 2.38 -6.96 -8.36
C ILE A 140 1.54 -7.66 -9.41
N GLU A 141 1.38 -7.03 -10.55
CA GLU A 141 0.73 -7.61 -11.71
C GLU A 141 1.77 -8.14 -12.67
N GLU A 142 1.64 -9.40 -13.00
CA GLU A 142 2.59 -10.12 -13.84
C GLU A 142 2.07 -10.33 -15.25
#